data_3b73a81d1143e9f9c3d4d3af5239ebc9
#
_entry.id   3b73a81d1143e9f9c3d4d3af5239ebc9
#
_cell.length_a   1.000
_cell.length_b   1.000
_cell.length_c   1.000
_cell.angle_alpha   90.00
_cell.angle_beta   90.00
_cell.angle_gamma   90.00
#
_symmetry.space_group_name_H-M   'P 1'
#
loop_
_entity.id
_entity.type
_entity.pdbx_description
1 polymer ?
#
loop_
_entity_poly.entity_id
_entity_poly.type
_entity_poly.pdbx_seq_one_letter_code
_entity_poly.pdbx_strand_id
1 'polypeptide(L)'
;MQLSFGDATGTPEMALAETTFVVVDLETTGMRAPDDHIIEIGAVRVRGGVEQGRFSALIDPGVNLPAAITRLTGIRDADLRGKPQLGTVLPEFLRFAEGAVWVAHNAPFDIGFLKASCAQLGLPWPAPTVVDTLTLARRLLDRTRTGSFRLGDLARFVGSDTKPTHRALDDAAATVDVLHHLIERLGGHDVETVGELSTFTPDVDPRIREKKALIADAPHYPGVYVFRGAGGDALYVGTAVNLRRRLLQYFTGADPRRRMREMVMLAEAVDVVECAHGMEAEVREARILAALRPPYNRRRKEPNRAWYLNPPTKRAGVRVSRIPDAQGTIGPFRTRNAAQEAREALDLGPEDFADAAAELEWGGADRVADLIDQVAAAAEAGRYKRAAFLRDITADLILSLERRQRLAGLAGVAQLQAAFPDGAGGWNLAVVRHGRLAAAGRSPRGANAAHVASLLADAAETVVPDDTPYRGASPDELAVVDSWLNRPDVRIGPTDGTWCSPAAGVGAWRQWALKAIDARER
;
A
#
# COMPACT_ATOMS: atom_id res chain seq x y z
N MET A 1 18.49 24.16 13.29
CA MET A 1 17.15 24.55 13.76
C MET A 1 16.21 23.43 13.36
N GLN A 2 15.84 22.60 14.32
CA GLN A 2 15.06 21.38 14.06
C GLN A 2 13.58 21.80 14.00
N LEU A 3 12.99 21.73 12.78
CA LEU A 3 11.57 21.95 12.59
C LEU A 3 10.84 20.74 13.23
N SER A 4 10.25 20.95 14.39
CA SER A 4 9.30 20.02 14.99
C SER A 4 7.98 20.22 14.27
N PHE A 5 7.66 19.32 13.36
CA PHE A 5 6.30 19.24 12.84
C PHE A 5 5.42 18.65 13.95
N GLY A 6 4.60 19.50 14.54
CA GLY A 6 3.52 19.08 15.42
C GLY A 6 2.59 18.11 14.68
N ASP A 7 1.87 17.30 15.43
CA ASP A 7 0.96 16.25 14.94
C ASP A 7 0.16 16.71 13.73
N ALA A 8 0.12 15.87 12.70
CA ALA A 8 -0.56 16.10 11.43
C ALA A 8 -2.07 16.33 11.68
N THR A 9 -2.45 17.57 11.74
CA THR A 9 -3.76 18.03 12.17
C THR A 9 -4.60 18.47 10.99
N GLY A 10 -4.91 17.58 10.14
CA GLY A 10 -6.03 17.59 9.20
C GLY A 10 -6.54 16.18 9.21
N THR A 11 -7.09 15.74 10.34
CA THR A 11 -7.64 14.39 10.43
C THR A 11 -8.85 14.30 9.52
N PRO A 12 -9.01 13.20 8.75
CA PRO A 12 -10.17 12.97 7.89
C PRO A 12 -11.51 13.10 8.62
N GLU A 13 -11.51 13.01 9.93
CA GLU A 13 -12.67 13.08 10.83
C GLU A 13 -13.02 14.50 11.27
N MET A 14 -12.16 15.48 11.00
CA MET A 14 -12.43 16.87 11.40
C MET A 14 -13.64 17.40 10.65
N ALA A 15 -14.56 18.02 11.37
CA ALA A 15 -15.74 18.67 10.79
C ALA A 15 -15.29 19.76 9.82
N LEU A 16 -15.98 19.86 8.68
CA LEU A 16 -15.65 20.85 7.64
C LEU A 16 -15.64 22.28 8.19
N ALA A 17 -16.56 22.59 9.10
CA ALA A 17 -16.67 23.92 9.74
C ALA A 17 -15.45 24.25 10.63
N GLU A 18 -14.80 23.24 11.20
CA GLU A 18 -13.66 23.41 12.09
C GLU A 18 -12.32 23.25 11.36
N THR A 19 -12.36 22.77 10.13
CA THR A 19 -11.19 22.49 9.33
C THR A 19 -10.55 23.77 8.83
N THR A 20 -9.24 23.86 8.98
CA THR A 20 -8.44 24.87 8.30
C THR A 20 -8.05 24.34 6.93
N PHE A 21 -8.41 25.05 5.88
CA PHE A 21 -8.00 24.79 4.52
C PHE A 21 -6.89 25.78 4.11
N VAL A 22 -5.91 25.31 3.34
CA VAL A 22 -4.99 26.16 2.58
C VAL A 22 -5.21 25.87 1.12
N VAL A 23 -5.82 26.82 0.43
CA VAL A 23 -6.04 26.77 -1.02
C VAL A 23 -4.80 27.31 -1.68
N VAL A 24 -4.12 26.50 -2.49
CA VAL A 24 -2.86 26.82 -3.14
C VAL A 24 -3.00 26.70 -4.64
N ASP A 25 -2.32 27.61 -5.34
CA ASP A 25 -2.13 27.59 -6.77
C ASP A 25 -0.69 27.96 -7.09
N LEU A 26 -0.15 27.42 -8.19
CA LEU A 26 1.23 27.59 -8.61
C LEU A 26 1.30 28.09 -10.07
N GLU A 27 2.19 29.04 -10.33
CA GLU A 27 2.67 29.30 -11.68
C GLU A 27 4.06 28.69 -11.87
N THR A 28 4.31 28.12 -13.04
CA THR A 28 5.52 27.35 -13.33
C THR A 28 6.09 27.67 -14.71
N THR A 29 7.33 27.27 -14.95
CA THR A 29 7.97 27.42 -16.27
C THR A 29 7.44 26.42 -17.30
N GLY A 30 6.66 25.41 -16.88
CA GLY A 30 6.08 24.38 -17.74
C GLY A 30 5.23 23.39 -16.96
N MET A 31 5.00 22.21 -17.52
CA MET A 31 3.98 21.26 -17.03
C MET A 31 4.55 20.05 -16.30
N ARG A 32 5.87 19.89 -16.20
CA ARG A 32 6.51 18.63 -15.74
C ARG A 32 7.45 18.86 -14.57
N ALA A 33 7.04 18.45 -13.37
CA ALA A 33 7.97 18.30 -12.26
C ALA A 33 8.79 16.99 -12.45
N PRO A 34 10.08 16.97 -12.15
CA PRO A 34 10.91 18.05 -11.58
C PRO A 34 11.63 18.94 -12.62
N ASP A 35 11.39 18.75 -13.93
CA ASP A 35 12.14 19.41 -15.01
C ASP A 35 11.83 20.91 -15.11
N ASP A 36 10.58 21.28 -14.81
CA ASP A 36 10.12 22.66 -14.79
C ASP A 36 10.14 23.23 -13.37
N HIS A 37 10.18 24.57 -13.25
CA HIS A 37 10.39 25.28 -11.99
C HIS A 37 9.16 26.08 -11.57
N ILE A 38 8.91 26.18 -10.26
CA ILE A 38 7.90 27.06 -9.69
C ILE A 38 8.39 28.51 -9.78
N ILE A 39 7.56 29.42 -10.29
CA ILE A 39 7.84 30.86 -10.43
C ILE A 39 6.94 31.75 -9.56
N GLU A 40 5.78 31.25 -9.14
CA GLU A 40 4.91 31.90 -8.16
C GLU A 40 4.21 30.86 -7.31
N ILE A 41 4.06 31.15 -6.01
CA ILE A 41 3.19 30.42 -5.07
C ILE A 41 2.17 31.41 -4.54
N GLY A 42 0.89 31.12 -4.78
CA GLY A 42 -0.24 31.84 -4.19
C GLY A 42 -1.05 30.92 -3.28
N ALA A 43 -1.38 31.37 -2.07
CA ALA A 43 -2.24 30.57 -1.21
C ALA A 43 -3.13 31.42 -0.31
N VAL A 44 -4.30 30.90 0.00
CA VAL A 44 -5.27 31.51 0.92
C VAL A 44 -5.61 30.50 2.03
N ARG A 45 -5.48 30.93 3.28
CA ARG A 45 -5.83 30.14 4.46
C ARG A 45 -7.21 30.52 4.92
N VAL A 46 -8.12 29.54 5.01
CA VAL A 46 -9.51 29.75 5.42
C VAL A 46 -9.95 28.74 6.48
N ARG A 47 -10.83 29.15 7.38
CA ARG A 47 -11.46 28.29 8.39
C ARG A 47 -12.88 28.77 8.69
N GLY A 48 -13.85 27.84 8.70
CA GLY A 48 -15.24 28.19 8.95
C GLY A 48 -15.80 29.21 7.95
N GLY A 49 -15.35 29.19 6.69
CA GLY A 49 -15.72 30.19 5.67
C GLY A 49 -15.02 31.54 5.77
N VAL A 50 -14.13 31.75 6.77
CA VAL A 50 -13.46 33.04 6.99
C VAL A 50 -11.99 32.94 6.60
N GLU A 51 -11.52 33.89 5.79
CA GLU A 51 -10.11 34.02 5.43
C GLU A 51 -9.28 34.38 6.69
N GLN A 52 -8.19 33.64 6.91
CA GLN A 52 -7.26 33.85 8.02
C GLN A 52 -5.91 34.43 7.59
N GLY A 53 -5.60 34.38 6.30
CA GLY A 53 -4.37 34.94 5.78
C GLY A 53 -4.11 34.55 4.32
N ARG A 54 -3.16 35.24 3.73
CA ARG A 54 -2.70 35.01 2.36
C ARG A 54 -1.19 34.83 2.34
N PHE A 55 -0.75 34.00 1.41
CA PHE A 55 0.65 33.82 1.06
C PHE A 55 0.82 34.10 -0.42
N SER A 56 1.79 34.93 -0.78
CA SER A 56 2.12 35.22 -2.17
C SER A 56 3.61 35.47 -2.31
N ALA A 57 4.26 34.73 -3.19
CA ALA A 57 5.68 34.89 -3.45
C ALA A 57 6.02 34.62 -4.91
N LEU A 58 6.69 35.57 -5.54
CA LEU A 58 7.41 35.39 -6.80
C LEU A 58 8.78 34.75 -6.52
N ILE A 59 9.20 33.83 -7.38
CA ILE A 59 10.38 32.99 -7.20
C ILE A 59 11.27 33.11 -8.41
N ASP A 60 12.56 33.40 -8.20
CA ASP A 60 13.55 33.37 -9.25
C ASP A 60 13.92 31.91 -9.58
N PRO A 61 13.55 31.41 -10.78
CA PRO A 61 13.84 30.02 -11.15
C PRO A 61 15.30 29.82 -11.60
N GLY A 62 16.09 30.90 -11.76
CA GLY A 62 17.44 30.84 -12.28
C GLY A 62 17.54 30.53 -13.79
N VAL A 63 16.41 30.45 -14.48
CA VAL A 63 16.30 30.21 -15.93
C VAL A 63 15.36 31.22 -16.59
N ASN A 64 15.50 31.44 -17.87
CA ASN A 64 14.60 32.33 -18.61
C ASN A 64 13.23 31.69 -18.82
N LEU A 65 12.18 32.49 -18.73
CA LEU A 65 10.82 32.04 -18.95
C LEU A 65 10.53 31.73 -20.43
N PRO A 66 9.88 30.61 -20.72
CA PRO A 66 9.30 30.37 -22.03
C PRO A 66 8.31 31.47 -22.40
N ALA A 67 8.36 31.99 -23.62
CA ALA A 67 7.48 33.09 -24.08
C ALA A 67 5.97 32.73 -23.96
N ALA A 68 5.61 31.45 -23.97
CA ALA A 68 4.25 30.99 -23.75
C ALA A 68 3.79 31.23 -22.30
N ILE A 69 4.65 31.01 -21.32
CA ILE A 69 4.39 31.25 -19.90
C ILE A 69 4.20 32.72 -19.63
N THR A 70 5.10 33.57 -20.14
CA THR A 70 4.97 35.04 -20.03
C THR A 70 3.65 35.56 -20.63
N ARG A 71 3.21 34.98 -21.76
CA ARG A 71 1.89 35.35 -22.34
C ARG A 71 0.70 34.89 -21.50
N LEU A 72 0.84 33.74 -20.84
CA LEU A 72 -0.24 33.15 -20.02
C LEU A 72 -0.39 33.89 -18.69
N THR A 73 0.72 34.02 -17.95
CA THR A 73 0.75 34.52 -16.56
C THR A 73 0.96 36.02 -16.46
N GLY A 74 1.44 36.67 -17.54
CA GLY A 74 1.88 38.07 -17.53
C GLY A 74 3.21 38.28 -16.79
N ILE A 75 3.79 37.27 -16.16
CA ILE A 75 5.07 37.34 -15.44
C ILE A 75 6.22 37.41 -16.47
N ARG A 76 7.18 38.30 -16.26
CA ARG A 76 8.35 38.47 -17.11
C ARG A 76 9.62 38.12 -16.36
N ASP A 77 10.69 37.81 -17.07
CA ASP A 77 12.01 37.59 -16.46
C ASP A 77 12.45 38.74 -15.55
N ALA A 78 12.09 39.97 -15.93
CA ALA A 78 12.41 41.16 -15.14
C ALA A 78 11.70 41.20 -13.79
N ASP A 79 10.51 40.60 -13.69
CA ASP A 79 9.70 40.53 -12.45
C ASP A 79 10.27 39.50 -11.47
N LEU A 80 10.95 38.48 -11.97
CA LEU A 80 11.53 37.37 -11.17
C LEU A 80 12.98 37.61 -10.80
N ARG A 81 13.72 38.42 -11.59
CA ARG A 81 15.13 38.67 -11.36
C ARG A 81 15.37 39.32 -9.99
N GLY A 82 16.17 38.64 -9.15
CA GLY A 82 16.46 39.07 -7.79
C GLY A 82 15.38 38.78 -6.77
N LYS A 83 14.33 38.03 -7.13
CA LYS A 83 13.38 37.45 -6.17
C LYS A 83 14.05 36.31 -5.40
N PRO A 84 13.54 35.94 -4.23
CA PRO A 84 14.01 34.77 -3.48
C PRO A 84 13.94 33.49 -4.33
N GLN A 85 14.91 32.62 -4.14
CA GLN A 85 14.88 31.28 -4.73
C GLN A 85 13.90 30.37 -3.97
N LEU A 86 13.48 29.27 -4.63
CA LEU A 86 12.53 28.31 -4.08
C LEU A 86 12.97 27.74 -2.71
N GLY A 87 14.28 27.54 -2.50
CA GLY A 87 14.83 27.07 -1.22
C GLY A 87 14.56 27.98 -0.03
N THR A 88 14.30 29.28 -0.26
CA THR A 88 13.88 30.22 0.77
C THR A 88 12.36 30.24 0.92
N VAL A 89 11.62 30.27 -0.19
CA VAL A 89 10.17 30.47 -0.19
C VAL A 89 9.41 29.21 0.24
N LEU A 90 9.84 28.03 -0.20
CA LEU A 90 9.12 26.78 0.09
C LEU A 90 9.02 26.46 1.58
N PRO A 91 10.08 26.61 2.43
CA PRO A 91 9.95 26.45 3.87
C PRO A 91 8.95 27.43 4.53
N GLU A 92 8.82 28.64 3.99
CA GLU A 92 7.85 29.63 4.48
C GLU A 92 6.43 29.23 4.13
N PHE A 93 6.21 28.77 2.90
CA PHE A 93 4.92 28.22 2.49
C PHE A 93 4.53 26.97 3.32
N LEU A 94 5.47 26.04 3.55
CA LEU A 94 5.19 24.85 4.37
C LEU A 94 4.77 25.22 5.80
N ARG A 95 5.38 26.24 6.40
CA ARG A 95 4.96 26.79 7.70
C ARG A 95 3.57 27.44 7.64
N PHE A 96 3.29 28.20 6.59
CA PHE A 96 1.97 28.82 6.40
C PHE A 96 0.86 27.76 6.25
N ALA A 97 1.18 26.64 5.60
CA ALA A 97 0.25 25.53 5.35
C ALA A 97 0.24 24.47 6.46
N GLU A 98 1.02 24.67 7.54
CA GLU A 98 1.11 23.69 8.63
C GLU A 98 -0.26 23.45 9.28
N GLY A 99 -0.58 22.17 9.52
CA GLY A 99 -1.83 21.74 10.17
C GLY A 99 -3.09 21.95 9.33
N ALA A 100 -2.99 22.28 8.05
CA ALA A 100 -4.15 22.51 7.20
C ALA A 100 -4.37 21.34 6.22
N VAL A 101 -5.61 21.24 5.75
CA VAL A 101 -5.97 20.47 4.55
C VAL A 101 -5.63 21.32 3.33
N TRP A 102 -4.88 20.75 2.40
CA TRP A 102 -4.50 21.46 1.19
C TRP A 102 -5.54 21.29 0.10
N VAL A 103 -5.85 22.39 -0.57
CA VAL A 103 -6.85 22.44 -1.63
C VAL A 103 -6.22 23.05 -2.87
N ALA A 104 -6.45 22.46 -4.04
CA ALA A 104 -6.08 23.06 -5.31
C ALA A 104 -7.09 22.71 -6.42
N HIS A 105 -7.06 23.47 -7.51
CA HIS A 105 -7.89 23.18 -8.67
C HIS A 105 -7.09 22.38 -9.71
N ASN A 106 -7.32 21.06 -9.79
CA ASN A 106 -6.45 20.08 -10.44
C ASN A 106 -5.21 19.76 -9.58
N ALA A 107 -5.45 19.47 -8.32
CA ALA A 107 -4.45 19.27 -7.28
C ALA A 107 -3.25 18.35 -7.64
N PRO A 108 -3.35 17.32 -8.49
CA PRO A 108 -2.18 16.54 -8.89
C PRO A 108 -1.04 17.37 -9.49
N PHE A 109 -1.34 18.50 -10.13
CA PHE A 109 -0.35 19.40 -10.69
C PHE A 109 0.43 20.12 -9.59
N ASP A 110 -0.25 20.91 -8.77
CA ASP A 110 0.38 21.73 -7.72
C ASP A 110 1.09 20.88 -6.67
N ILE A 111 0.41 19.83 -6.20
CA ILE A 111 0.96 18.90 -5.20
C ILE A 111 2.17 18.13 -5.77
N GLY A 112 2.14 17.80 -7.05
CA GLY A 112 3.25 17.16 -7.75
C GLY A 112 4.51 18.04 -7.74
N PHE A 113 4.38 19.31 -8.09
CA PHE A 113 5.47 20.28 -8.06
C PHE A 113 6.00 20.51 -6.65
N LEU A 114 5.14 20.76 -5.66
CA LEU A 114 5.53 20.98 -4.27
C LEU A 114 6.27 19.77 -3.69
N LYS A 115 5.77 18.55 -3.95
CA LYS A 115 6.41 17.31 -3.50
C LYS A 115 7.78 17.08 -4.14
N ALA A 116 7.90 17.29 -5.44
CA ALA A 116 9.17 17.18 -6.16
C ALA A 116 10.19 18.21 -5.65
N SER A 117 9.74 19.45 -5.42
CA SER A 117 10.58 20.53 -4.89
C SER A 117 11.06 20.24 -3.45
N CYS A 118 10.22 19.67 -2.59
CA CYS A 118 10.67 19.21 -1.27
C CYS A 118 11.78 18.16 -1.40
N ALA A 119 11.63 17.19 -2.29
CA ALA A 119 12.63 16.15 -2.51
C ALA A 119 13.96 16.72 -3.04
N GLN A 120 13.91 17.65 -3.99
CA GLN A 120 15.10 18.33 -4.53
C GLN A 120 15.86 19.14 -3.48
N LEU A 121 15.13 19.80 -2.59
CA LEU A 121 15.70 20.63 -1.52
C LEU A 121 16.03 19.88 -0.24
N GLY A 122 15.79 18.55 -0.19
CA GLY A 122 16.01 17.74 1.01
C GLY A 122 15.06 18.08 2.17
N LEU A 123 13.91 18.69 1.88
CA LEU A 123 12.90 19.04 2.87
C LEU A 123 11.95 17.85 3.12
N PRO A 124 11.52 17.62 4.38
CA PRO A 124 10.53 16.60 4.66
C PRO A 124 9.19 16.95 4.02
N TRP A 125 8.59 15.98 3.32
CA TRP A 125 7.26 16.14 2.77
C TRP A 125 6.19 15.95 3.88
N PRO A 126 5.31 16.93 4.15
CA PRO A 126 4.34 16.85 5.24
C PRO A 126 3.18 15.85 4.99
N ALA A 127 3.09 15.29 3.77
CA ALA A 127 2.02 14.37 3.37
C ALA A 127 0.60 14.85 3.75
N PRO A 128 0.20 16.07 3.33
CA PRO A 128 -1.07 16.66 3.73
C PRO A 128 -2.28 15.86 3.21
N THR A 129 -3.42 16.01 3.88
CA THR A 129 -4.71 15.67 3.27
C THR A 129 -4.99 16.66 2.15
N VAL A 130 -5.34 16.16 0.96
CA VAL A 130 -5.56 17.00 -0.24
C VAL A 130 -6.99 16.87 -0.73
N VAL A 131 -7.60 18.01 -1.06
CA VAL A 131 -8.90 18.12 -1.72
C VAL A 131 -8.71 18.73 -3.10
N ASP A 132 -9.22 18.08 -4.14
CA ASP A 132 -9.19 18.54 -5.53
C ASP A 132 -10.55 19.09 -5.94
N THR A 133 -10.65 20.42 -6.08
CA THR A 133 -11.90 21.10 -6.45
C THR A 133 -12.35 20.76 -7.87
N LEU A 134 -11.45 20.43 -8.79
CA LEU A 134 -11.82 19.97 -10.14
C LEU A 134 -12.54 18.62 -10.09
N THR A 135 -12.03 17.70 -9.28
CA THR A 135 -12.65 16.38 -9.08
C THR A 135 -14.01 16.52 -8.39
N LEU A 136 -14.13 17.35 -7.36
CA LEU A 136 -15.40 17.64 -6.68
C LEU A 136 -16.40 18.30 -7.62
N ALA A 137 -15.99 19.31 -8.39
CA ALA A 137 -16.87 19.99 -9.34
C ALA A 137 -17.43 19.02 -10.39
N ARG A 138 -16.59 18.14 -10.94
CA ARG A 138 -17.04 17.10 -11.89
C ARG A 138 -18.05 16.13 -11.29
N ARG A 139 -18.03 15.92 -9.99
CA ARG A 139 -18.95 15.03 -9.27
C ARG A 139 -20.27 15.71 -8.89
N LEU A 140 -20.23 17.02 -8.61
CA LEU A 140 -21.36 17.76 -8.03
C LEU A 140 -22.10 18.64 -9.02
N LEU A 141 -21.44 19.08 -10.08
CA LEU A 141 -21.99 20.09 -11.00
C LEU A 141 -22.27 19.49 -12.37
N ASP A 142 -23.33 20.00 -12.99
CA ASP A 142 -23.66 19.66 -14.36
C ASP A 142 -22.86 20.53 -15.33
N ARG A 143 -22.11 19.88 -16.22
CA ARG A 143 -21.31 20.54 -17.25
C ARG A 143 -22.12 21.43 -18.18
N THR A 144 -23.40 21.14 -18.41
CA THR A 144 -24.25 21.95 -19.25
C THR A 144 -24.53 23.33 -18.63
N ARG A 145 -24.49 23.42 -17.29
CA ARG A 145 -24.70 24.66 -16.54
C ARG A 145 -23.41 25.45 -16.32
N THR A 146 -22.30 24.76 -16.16
CA THR A 146 -21.00 25.40 -15.91
C THR A 146 -20.24 25.75 -17.19
N GLY A 147 -20.62 25.18 -18.34
CA GLY A 147 -19.88 25.30 -19.60
C GLY A 147 -18.64 24.40 -19.64
N SER A 148 -17.74 24.57 -18.70
CA SER A 148 -16.61 23.66 -18.47
C SER A 148 -16.28 23.58 -16.98
N PHE A 149 -15.28 22.72 -16.64
CA PHE A 149 -14.75 22.64 -15.27
C PHE A 149 -13.41 23.35 -15.11
N ARG A 150 -13.06 24.30 -16.01
CA ARG A 150 -11.91 25.17 -15.83
C ARG A 150 -12.20 26.19 -14.73
N LEU A 151 -11.18 26.61 -13.99
CA LEU A 151 -11.35 27.53 -12.86
C LEU A 151 -12.11 28.80 -13.25
N GLY A 152 -11.79 29.42 -14.39
CA GLY A 152 -12.47 30.64 -14.87
C GLY A 152 -13.97 30.46 -15.15
N ASP A 153 -14.40 29.29 -15.64
CA ASP A 153 -15.82 29.01 -15.88
C ASP A 153 -16.53 28.69 -14.56
N LEU A 154 -15.89 27.95 -13.66
CA LEU A 154 -16.42 27.67 -12.34
C LEU A 154 -16.53 28.93 -11.49
N ALA A 155 -15.51 29.80 -11.46
CA ALA A 155 -15.52 31.07 -10.75
C ALA A 155 -16.70 31.94 -11.21
N ARG A 156 -16.93 32.03 -12.54
CA ARG A 156 -18.08 32.73 -13.09
C ARG A 156 -19.42 32.09 -12.69
N PHE A 157 -19.48 30.75 -12.69
CA PHE A 157 -20.69 30.00 -12.34
C PHE A 157 -21.08 30.18 -10.88
N VAL A 158 -20.10 30.20 -9.97
CA VAL A 158 -20.35 30.38 -8.53
C VAL A 158 -20.52 31.86 -8.13
N GLY A 159 -20.27 32.78 -9.04
CA GLY A 159 -20.35 34.22 -8.78
C GLY A 159 -19.18 34.72 -7.93
N SER A 160 -17.96 34.16 -8.15
CA SER A 160 -16.76 34.60 -7.44
C SER A 160 -16.48 36.08 -7.64
N ASP A 161 -16.15 36.78 -6.56
CA ASP A 161 -15.71 38.17 -6.60
C ASP A 161 -14.30 38.30 -7.21
N THR A 162 -13.50 37.25 -7.15
CA THR A 162 -12.15 37.18 -7.72
C THR A 162 -12.19 36.51 -9.11
N LYS A 163 -11.69 37.22 -10.11
CA LYS A 163 -11.52 36.64 -11.45
C LYS A 163 -10.14 35.98 -11.55
N PRO A 164 -10.08 34.72 -11.98
CA PRO A 164 -8.81 34.07 -12.30
C PRO A 164 -8.05 34.84 -13.37
N THR A 165 -6.77 35.11 -13.13
CA THR A 165 -5.93 35.95 -13.99
C THR A 165 -4.65 35.25 -14.44
N HIS A 166 -4.48 33.98 -14.11
CA HIS A 166 -3.21 33.26 -14.19
C HIS A 166 -2.13 33.94 -13.32
N ARG A 167 -2.52 34.40 -12.14
CA ARG A 167 -1.68 34.78 -11.04
C ARG A 167 -2.05 33.91 -9.85
N ALA A 168 -1.07 33.27 -9.29
CA ALA A 168 -1.29 32.20 -8.31
C ALA A 168 -2.18 32.63 -7.12
N LEU A 169 -2.05 33.87 -6.61
CA LEU A 169 -2.90 34.33 -5.51
C LEU A 169 -4.35 34.57 -5.92
N ASP A 170 -4.59 35.14 -7.12
CA ASP A 170 -5.95 35.38 -7.61
C ASP A 170 -6.66 34.06 -7.92
N ASP A 171 -5.92 33.09 -8.50
CA ASP A 171 -6.45 31.76 -8.83
C ASP A 171 -6.73 30.96 -7.55
N ALA A 172 -5.86 31.05 -6.52
CA ALA A 172 -6.14 30.48 -5.21
C ALA A 172 -7.38 31.11 -4.55
N ALA A 173 -7.56 32.44 -4.63
CA ALA A 173 -8.73 33.13 -4.07
C ALA A 173 -10.02 32.73 -4.80
N ALA A 174 -10.03 32.67 -6.12
CA ALA A 174 -11.17 32.17 -6.88
C ALA A 174 -11.48 30.70 -6.56
N THR A 175 -10.44 29.89 -6.30
CA THR A 175 -10.60 28.49 -5.89
C THR A 175 -11.21 28.38 -4.48
N VAL A 176 -11.02 29.34 -3.58
CA VAL A 176 -11.72 29.41 -2.28
C VAL A 176 -13.22 29.54 -2.49
N ASP A 177 -13.68 30.43 -3.38
CA ASP A 177 -15.10 30.63 -3.65
C ASP A 177 -15.73 29.38 -4.28
N VAL A 178 -14.99 28.73 -5.19
CA VAL A 178 -15.41 27.44 -5.76
C VAL A 178 -15.52 26.37 -4.67
N LEU A 179 -14.52 26.26 -3.76
CA LEU A 179 -14.55 25.31 -2.65
C LEU A 179 -15.77 25.53 -1.75
N HIS A 180 -16.03 26.78 -1.34
CA HIS A 180 -17.15 27.11 -0.47
C HIS A 180 -18.49 26.74 -1.12
N HIS A 181 -18.68 27.06 -2.40
CA HIS A 181 -19.88 26.67 -3.15
C HIS A 181 -20.06 25.15 -3.25
N LEU A 182 -18.95 24.40 -3.46
CA LEU A 182 -19.01 22.95 -3.51
C LEU A 182 -19.34 22.34 -2.12
N ILE A 183 -18.79 22.89 -1.03
CA ILE A 183 -19.11 22.47 0.35
C ILE A 183 -20.58 22.77 0.67
N GLU A 184 -21.10 23.94 0.31
CA GLU A 184 -22.51 24.31 0.52
C GLU A 184 -23.44 23.32 -0.20
N ARG A 185 -23.12 22.94 -1.43
CA ARG A 185 -23.89 21.93 -2.17
C ARG A 185 -23.86 20.55 -1.54
N LEU A 186 -22.80 20.22 -0.81
CA LEU A 186 -22.67 18.96 -0.10
C LEU A 186 -23.48 18.90 1.19
N GLY A 187 -23.91 20.03 1.75
CA GLY A 187 -24.75 20.09 2.94
C GLY A 187 -26.08 19.32 2.80
N GLY A 188 -26.58 19.10 1.56
CA GLY A 188 -27.72 18.24 1.28
C GLY A 188 -27.39 16.73 1.13
N HIS A 189 -26.13 16.32 1.35
CA HIS A 189 -25.66 14.97 1.14
C HIS A 189 -24.99 14.34 2.38
N ASP A 190 -25.22 14.89 3.58
CA ASP A 190 -24.66 14.41 4.86
C ASP A 190 -23.12 14.28 4.85
N VAL A 191 -22.45 15.18 4.15
CA VAL A 191 -20.99 15.28 4.10
C VAL A 191 -20.56 16.32 5.14
N GLU A 192 -20.06 15.85 6.27
CA GLU A 192 -19.73 16.70 7.41
C GLU A 192 -18.22 16.79 7.68
N THR A 193 -17.43 15.83 7.17
CA THR A 193 -16.01 15.71 7.46
C THR A 193 -15.13 15.82 6.20
N VAL A 194 -13.84 16.13 6.41
CA VAL A 194 -12.84 16.19 5.34
C VAL A 194 -12.67 14.85 4.60
N GLY A 195 -12.75 13.74 5.33
CA GLY A 195 -12.66 12.40 4.75
C GLY A 195 -13.83 12.10 3.80
N GLU A 196 -15.02 12.51 4.19
CA GLU A 196 -16.22 12.42 3.37
C GLU A 196 -16.14 13.32 2.14
N LEU A 197 -15.67 14.56 2.32
CA LEU A 197 -15.46 15.50 1.23
C LEU A 197 -14.52 14.95 0.16
N SER A 198 -13.37 14.42 0.56
CA SER A 198 -12.35 13.90 -0.36
C SER A 198 -12.80 12.66 -1.14
N THR A 199 -13.72 11.87 -0.56
CA THR A 199 -14.17 10.59 -1.10
C THR A 199 -15.58 10.64 -1.69
N PHE A 200 -16.27 11.78 -1.62
CA PHE A 200 -17.65 11.93 -2.06
C PHE A 200 -17.86 11.52 -3.51
N THR A 201 -18.90 10.72 -3.76
CA THR A 201 -19.38 10.34 -5.11
C THR A 201 -20.91 10.42 -5.14
N PRO A 202 -21.52 11.21 -6.03
CA PRO A 202 -22.98 11.40 -6.07
C PRO A 202 -23.75 10.13 -6.43
N ASP A 203 -23.16 9.23 -7.22
CA ASP A 203 -23.79 8.00 -7.72
C ASP A 203 -23.83 6.84 -6.71
N VAL A 204 -23.75 7.11 -5.42
CA VAL A 204 -23.92 6.07 -4.40
C VAL A 204 -25.40 5.81 -4.20
N ASP A 205 -25.82 4.56 -4.39
CA ASP A 205 -27.17 4.10 -4.08
C ASP A 205 -27.56 4.56 -2.66
N PRO A 206 -28.72 5.23 -2.48
CA PRO A 206 -29.18 5.71 -1.17
C PRO A 206 -29.14 4.62 -0.09
N ARG A 207 -29.48 3.37 -0.46
CA ARG A 207 -29.45 2.22 0.45
C ARG A 207 -28.04 1.88 0.95
N ILE A 208 -27.00 2.12 0.15
CA ILE A 208 -25.59 2.00 0.58
C ILE A 208 -25.27 3.11 1.58
N ARG A 209 -25.74 4.33 1.31
CA ARG A 209 -25.48 5.49 2.16
C ARG A 209 -26.15 5.35 3.54
N GLU A 210 -27.39 4.86 3.60
CA GLU A 210 -28.10 4.54 4.85
C GLU A 210 -27.34 3.53 5.72
N LYS A 211 -26.64 2.57 5.10
CA LYS A 211 -25.82 1.58 5.80
C LYS A 211 -24.53 2.14 6.41
N LYS A 212 -24.22 3.42 6.24
CA LYS A 212 -23.10 4.09 6.91
C LYS A 212 -23.21 3.98 8.45
N ALA A 213 -24.43 3.86 8.98
CA ALA A 213 -24.65 3.60 10.41
C ALA A 213 -23.95 2.33 10.94
N LEU A 214 -23.70 1.32 10.08
CA LEU A 214 -22.99 0.09 10.45
C LEU A 214 -21.54 0.31 10.88
N ILE A 215 -20.99 1.47 10.61
CA ILE A 215 -19.61 1.83 10.94
C ILE A 215 -19.51 3.06 11.86
N ALA A 216 -20.61 3.44 12.53
CA ALA A 216 -20.64 4.62 13.39
C ALA A 216 -19.52 4.60 14.46
N ASP A 217 -19.28 3.43 15.06
CA ASP A 217 -18.32 3.22 16.14
C ASP A 217 -16.96 2.67 15.64
N ALA A 218 -16.71 2.69 14.32
CA ALA A 218 -15.45 2.18 13.79
C ALA A 218 -14.26 3.04 14.27
N PRO A 219 -13.21 2.41 14.85
CA PRO A 219 -12.08 3.13 15.43
C PRO A 219 -11.10 3.65 14.37
N HIS A 220 -10.26 4.62 14.76
CA HIS A 220 -9.23 5.23 13.91
C HIS A 220 -7.89 4.49 13.94
N TYR A 221 -7.85 3.31 14.49
CA TYR A 221 -6.67 2.48 14.66
C TYR A 221 -6.49 1.48 13.50
N PRO A 222 -5.28 0.93 13.32
CA PRO A 222 -5.07 -0.21 12.45
C PRO A 222 -5.92 -1.41 12.88
N GLY A 223 -6.34 -2.21 11.92
CA GLY A 223 -7.09 -3.42 12.26
C GLY A 223 -7.66 -4.17 11.09
N VAL A 224 -8.45 -5.17 11.44
CA VAL A 224 -9.21 -6.03 10.53
C VAL A 224 -10.68 -5.71 10.63
N TYR A 225 -11.38 -5.74 9.51
CA TYR A 225 -12.83 -5.62 9.46
C TYR A 225 -13.45 -6.77 8.69
N VAL A 226 -14.66 -7.17 9.10
CA VAL A 226 -15.42 -8.26 8.51
C VAL A 226 -16.84 -7.75 8.22
N PHE A 227 -17.20 -7.69 6.94
CA PHE A 227 -18.60 -7.47 6.55
C PHE A 227 -19.39 -8.77 6.71
N ARG A 228 -20.54 -8.69 7.39
CA ARG A 228 -21.44 -9.83 7.61
C ARG A 228 -22.78 -9.63 6.93
N GLY A 229 -23.33 -10.72 6.40
CA GLY A 229 -24.68 -10.78 5.85
C GLY A 229 -25.76 -11.05 6.91
N ALA A 230 -27.02 -11.15 6.49
CA ALA A 230 -28.21 -11.37 7.31
C ALA A 230 -28.10 -12.62 8.22
N GLY A 231 -27.42 -13.66 7.79
CA GLY A 231 -27.19 -14.88 8.56
C GLY A 231 -25.97 -14.84 9.48
N GLY A 232 -25.28 -13.70 9.56
CA GLY A 232 -24.02 -13.59 10.30
C GLY A 232 -22.79 -14.11 9.55
N ASP A 233 -22.96 -14.62 8.33
CA ASP A 233 -21.86 -15.14 7.52
C ASP A 233 -20.90 -14.03 7.11
N ALA A 234 -19.61 -14.33 7.09
CA ALA A 234 -18.62 -13.39 6.59
C ALA A 234 -18.72 -13.23 5.06
N LEU A 235 -19.03 -12.03 4.59
CA LEU A 235 -19.06 -11.69 3.17
C LEU A 235 -17.69 -11.28 2.66
N TYR A 236 -16.98 -10.47 3.43
CA TYR A 236 -15.67 -9.93 3.06
C TYR A 236 -14.83 -9.62 4.29
N VAL A 237 -13.53 -9.86 4.20
CA VAL A 237 -12.53 -9.50 5.21
C VAL A 237 -11.50 -8.58 4.57
N GLY A 238 -11.05 -7.58 5.30
CA GLY A 238 -9.98 -6.71 4.86
C GLY A 238 -9.24 -6.06 6.02
N THR A 239 -8.11 -5.44 5.72
CA THR A 239 -7.28 -4.71 6.68
C THR A 239 -7.24 -3.23 6.36
N ALA A 240 -6.95 -2.44 7.37
CA ALA A 240 -6.71 -1.01 7.23
C ALA A 240 -5.66 -0.53 8.23
N VAL A 241 -4.92 0.51 7.85
CA VAL A 241 -4.07 1.29 8.76
C VAL A 241 -4.92 2.22 9.63
N ASN A 242 -6.09 2.62 9.10
CA ASN A 242 -7.13 3.33 9.82
C ASN A 242 -8.48 2.73 9.39
N LEU A 243 -9.12 2.01 10.31
CA LEU A 243 -10.36 1.28 10.06
C LEU A 243 -11.48 2.22 9.62
N ARG A 244 -11.73 3.32 10.35
CA ARG A 244 -12.78 4.29 10.04
C ARG A 244 -12.67 4.82 8.63
N ARG A 245 -11.48 5.35 8.27
CA ARG A 245 -11.23 5.90 6.94
C ARG A 245 -11.42 4.87 5.83
N ARG A 246 -10.96 3.63 6.05
CA ARG A 246 -11.10 2.57 5.04
C ARG A 246 -12.54 2.13 4.87
N LEU A 247 -13.25 1.94 5.95
CA LEU A 247 -14.65 1.53 5.94
C LEU A 247 -15.53 2.58 5.27
N LEU A 248 -15.31 3.86 5.57
CA LEU A 248 -16.04 4.97 4.97
C LEU A 248 -16.01 4.94 3.42
N GLN A 249 -14.88 4.53 2.81
CA GLN A 249 -14.75 4.43 1.36
C GLN A 249 -15.76 3.49 0.69
N TYR A 250 -16.25 2.48 1.39
CA TYR A 250 -17.26 1.57 0.88
C TYR A 250 -18.65 2.22 0.79
N PHE A 251 -18.95 3.16 1.67
CA PHE A 251 -20.27 3.80 1.78
C PHE A 251 -20.34 5.16 1.05
N THR A 252 -19.20 5.73 0.69
CA THR A 252 -19.12 7.01 -0.04
C THR A 252 -18.89 6.83 -1.55
N GLY A 253 -18.80 5.57 -2.04
CA GLY A 253 -18.57 5.27 -3.45
C GLY A 253 -17.13 5.46 -3.91
N ALA A 254 -16.18 5.74 -3.00
CA ALA A 254 -14.76 5.87 -3.33
C ALA A 254 -14.11 4.53 -3.74
N ASP A 255 -14.71 3.39 -3.42
CA ASP A 255 -14.26 2.09 -3.91
C ASP A 255 -14.82 1.84 -5.32
N PRO A 256 -13.98 1.81 -6.38
CA PRO A 256 -14.44 1.70 -7.77
C PRO A 256 -14.94 0.30 -8.13
N ARG A 257 -14.73 -0.69 -7.27
CA ARG A 257 -15.01 -2.09 -7.56
C ARG A 257 -16.51 -2.39 -7.43
N ARG A 258 -17.20 -2.61 -8.55
CA ARG A 258 -18.64 -2.95 -8.60
C ARG A 258 -19.02 -4.05 -7.60
N ARG A 259 -18.19 -5.10 -7.50
CA ARG A 259 -18.44 -6.22 -6.58
C ARG A 259 -18.47 -5.81 -5.10
N MET A 260 -17.74 -4.76 -4.72
CA MET A 260 -17.77 -4.26 -3.34
C MET A 260 -19.09 -3.54 -3.05
N ARG A 261 -19.67 -2.84 -4.03
CA ARG A 261 -21.02 -2.25 -3.87
C ARG A 261 -22.07 -3.34 -3.67
N GLU A 262 -22.01 -4.44 -4.44
CA GLU A 262 -22.89 -5.60 -4.26
C GLU A 262 -22.74 -6.21 -2.84
N MET A 263 -21.51 -6.36 -2.37
CA MET A 263 -21.23 -6.85 -1.01
C MET A 263 -21.82 -5.93 0.06
N VAL A 264 -21.62 -4.60 -0.04
CA VAL A 264 -22.18 -3.62 0.91
C VAL A 264 -23.70 -3.65 0.94
N MET A 265 -24.35 -3.83 -0.21
CA MET A 265 -25.82 -3.99 -0.27
C MET A 265 -26.32 -5.19 0.54
N LEU A 266 -25.53 -6.28 0.61
CA LEU A 266 -25.87 -7.49 1.35
C LEU A 266 -25.43 -7.43 2.82
N ALA A 267 -24.53 -6.51 3.17
CA ALA A 267 -24.02 -6.41 4.53
C ALA A 267 -25.06 -5.89 5.51
N GLU A 268 -25.18 -6.51 6.68
CA GLU A 268 -26.05 -6.10 7.78
C GLU A 268 -25.28 -5.75 9.06
N ALA A 269 -23.99 -6.15 9.12
CA ALA A 269 -23.10 -5.77 10.20
C ALA A 269 -21.66 -5.62 9.70
N VAL A 270 -20.86 -4.89 10.43
CA VAL A 270 -19.42 -4.77 10.24
C VAL A 270 -18.73 -4.99 11.58
N ASP A 271 -18.06 -6.14 11.71
CA ASP A 271 -17.20 -6.37 12.86
C ASP A 271 -15.84 -5.74 12.63
N VAL A 272 -15.26 -5.19 13.68
CA VAL A 272 -13.90 -4.63 13.64
C VAL A 272 -13.06 -5.20 14.76
N VAL A 273 -11.79 -5.46 14.48
CA VAL A 273 -10.79 -5.90 15.45
C VAL A 273 -9.62 -4.94 15.37
N GLU A 274 -9.44 -4.16 16.42
CA GLU A 274 -8.28 -3.27 16.53
C GLU A 274 -6.99 -4.07 16.64
N CYS A 275 -5.94 -3.57 16.01
CA CYS A 275 -4.60 -4.15 15.99
C CYS A 275 -3.58 -3.11 16.42
N ALA A 276 -2.50 -3.55 17.01
CA ALA A 276 -1.41 -2.65 17.37
C ALA A 276 -0.79 -1.98 16.13
N HIS A 277 -0.68 -2.71 15.01
CA HIS A 277 -0.08 -2.23 13.77
C HIS A 277 -0.48 -3.07 12.56
N GLY A 278 -0.03 -2.66 11.36
CA GLY A 278 -0.41 -3.30 10.09
C GLY A 278 -0.01 -4.78 9.98
N MET A 279 1.15 -5.18 10.51
CA MET A 279 1.56 -6.59 10.51
C MET A 279 0.56 -7.47 11.25
N GLU A 280 0.13 -7.07 12.44
CA GLU A 280 -0.89 -7.81 13.20
C GLU A 280 -2.20 -7.89 12.42
N ALA A 281 -2.63 -6.77 11.81
CA ALA A 281 -3.83 -6.75 11.00
C ALA A 281 -3.77 -7.74 9.83
N GLU A 282 -2.65 -7.79 9.10
CA GLU A 282 -2.46 -8.72 7.98
C GLU A 282 -2.41 -10.20 8.43
N VAL A 283 -1.78 -10.49 9.57
CA VAL A 283 -1.77 -11.84 10.14
C VAL A 283 -3.18 -12.27 10.56
N ARG A 284 -3.92 -11.39 11.26
CA ARG A 284 -5.31 -11.67 11.65
C ARG A 284 -6.22 -11.84 10.43
N GLU A 285 -6.04 -11.01 9.38
CA GLU A 285 -6.75 -11.21 8.12
C GLU A 285 -6.47 -12.59 7.53
N ALA A 286 -5.21 -13.03 7.46
CA ALA A 286 -4.84 -14.33 6.93
C ALA A 286 -5.51 -15.47 7.73
N ARG A 287 -5.50 -15.38 9.06
CA ARG A 287 -6.16 -16.36 9.95
C ARG A 287 -7.69 -16.40 9.73
N ILE A 288 -8.33 -15.23 9.65
CA ILE A 288 -9.78 -15.13 9.44
C ILE A 288 -10.17 -15.62 8.03
N LEU A 289 -9.39 -15.27 6.99
CA LEU A 289 -9.63 -15.75 5.63
C LEU A 289 -9.55 -17.27 5.53
N ALA A 290 -8.59 -17.89 6.20
CA ALA A 290 -8.44 -19.34 6.23
C ALA A 290 -9.64 -20.03 6.94
N ALA A 291 -10.14 -19.42 8.02
CA ALA A 291 -11.26 -19.96 8.80
C ALA A 291 -12.62 -19.76 8.11
N LEU A 292 -12.91 -18.56 7.61
CA LEU A 292 -14.26 -18.18 7.16
C LEU A 292 -14.47 -18.27 5.64
N ARG A 293 -13.42 -18.21 4.82
CA ARG A 293 -13.45 -18.28 3.34
C ARG A 293 -14.51 -17.38 2.69
N PRO A 294 -14.52 -16.07 2.95
CA PRO A 294 -15.62 -15.19 2.56
C PRO A 294 -15.79 -15.11 1.04
N PRO A 295 -17.04 -15.07 0.51
CA PRO A 295 -17.31 -15.14 -0.93
C PRO A 295 -16.74 -13.96 -1.72
N TYR A 296 -16.63 -12.77 -1.15
CA TYR A 296 -16.16 -11.58 -1.84
C TYR A 296 -14.64 -11.39 -1.85
N ASN A 297 -13.87 -12.13 -1.06
CA ASN A 297 -12.42 -12.16 -1.18
C ASN A 297 -11.99 -13.00 -2.38
N ARG A 298 -11.11 -12.45 -3.24
CA ARG A 298 -10.56 -13.18 -4.40
C ARG A 298 -9.19 -13.80 -4.10
N ARG A 299 -8.38 -13.12 -3.31
CA ARG A 299 -7.05 -13.60 -2.90
C ARG A 299 -7.18 -14.41 -1.61
N ARG A 300 -6.32 -15.39 -1.44
CA ARG A 300 -6.25 -16.27 -0.23
C ARG A 300 -7.51 -17.09 0.05
N LYS A 301 -8.42 -17.28 -0.93
CA LYS A 301 -9.59 -18.17 -0.78
C LYS A 301 -9.23 -19.64 -0.64
N GLU A 302 -8.13 -20.03 -1.24
CA GLU A 302 -7.64 -21.41 -1.26
C GLU A 302 -6.17 -21.39 -0.86
N PRO A 303 -5.84 -21.47 0.45
CA PRO A 303 -4.46 -21.55 0.91
C PRO A 303 -3.71 -22.75 0.30
N ASN A 304 -4.44 -23.77 -0.16
CA ASN A 304 -3.91 -24.99 -0.77
C ASN A 304 -4.06 -25.02 -2.30
N ARG A 305 -3.95 -23.90 -3.01
CA ARG A 305 -3.87 -23.91 -4.49
C ARG A 305 -2.56 -24.47 -5.04
N ALA A 306 -1.61 -24.77 -4.16
CA ALA A 306 -0.35 -25.38 -4.53
C ALA A 306 -0.53 -26.83 -4.97
N TRP A 307 0.35 -27.26 -5.87
CA TRP A 307 0.48 -28.64 -6.30
C TRP A 307 1.80 -29.20 -5.78
N TYR A 308 1.81 -30.48 -5.47
CA TYR A 308 2.98 -31.17 -4.90
C TYR A 308 3.25 -32.43 -5.67
N LEU A 309 4.53 -32.78 -5.80
CA LEU A 309 4.97 -34.13 -6.13
C LEU A 309 5.02 -34.91 -4.82
N ASN A 310 4.30 -35.99 -4.76
CA ASN A 310 4.21 -36.85 -3.59
C ASN A 310 4.87 -38.20 -3.86
N PRO A 311 5.33 -38.89 -2.81
CA PRO A 311 6.01 -40.18 -2.95
C PRO A 311 5.19 -41.18 -3.77
N PRO A 312 5.88 -42.10 -4.46
CA PRO A 312 5.22 -43.18 -5.16
C PRO A 312 4.53 -44.12 -4.16
N THR A 313 3.51 -44.81 -4.63
CA THR A 313 2.82 -45.87 -3.88
C THR A 313 2.99 -47.20 -4.59
N LYS A 314 2.69 -48.32 -3.89
CA LYS A 314 2.73 -49.68 -4.49
C LYS A 314 1.91 -49.82 -5.79
N ARG A 315 0.98 -48.89 -6.06
CA ARG A 315 0.05 -48.94 -7.21
C ARG A 315 0.27 -47.81 -8.21
N ALA A 316 1.03 -46.78 -7.86
CA ALA A 316 1.25 -45.60 -8.73
C ALA A 316 2.64 -45.01 -8.48
N GLY A 317 3.27 -44.51 -9.55
CA GLY A 317 4.52 -43.75 -9.46
C GLY A 317 4.36 -42.42 -8.71
N VAL A 318 5.33 -41.52 -8.88
CA VAL A 318 5.30 -40.17 -8.27
C VAL A 318 3.98 -39.46 -8.62
N ARG A 319 3.24 -39.05 -7.61
CA ARG A 319 1.87 -38.51 -7.71
C ARG A 319 1.87 -36.98 -7.68
N VAL A 320 1.03 -36.38 -8.50
CA VAL A 320 0.77 -34.93 -8.48
C VAL A 320 -0.56 -34.68 -7.77
N SER A 321 -0.55 -34.03 -6.62
CA SER A 321 -1.77 -33.70 -5.88
C SER A 321 -1.71 -32.32 -5.21
N ARG A 322 -2.87 -31.86 -4.71
CA ARG A 322 -2.96 -30.62 -3.93
C ARG A 322 -2.70 -30.82 -2.43
N ILE A 323 -2.70 -32.06 -1.98
CA ILE A 323 -2.48 -32.41 -0.58
C ILE A 323 -1.04 -32.91 -0.48
N PRO A 324 -0.18 -32.25 0.32
CA PRO A 324 1.17 -32.74 0.59
C PRO A 324 1.10 -34.05 1.39
N ASP A 325 2.04 -34.95 1.11
CA ASP A 325 2.18 -36.21 1.84
C ASP A 325 3.12 -36.00 3.05
N ALA A 326 2.79 -36.57 4.18
CA ALA A 326 3.61 -36.47 5.39
C ALA A 326 5.00 -37.12 5.25
N GLN A 327 5.17 -38.05 4.30
CA GLN A 327 6.44 -38.75 4.05
C GLN A 327 7.44 -37.99 3.15
N GLY A 328 7.15 -36.75 2.85
CA GLY A 328 7.98 -35.89 2.02
C GLY A 328 7.29 -35.47 0.72
N THR A 329 7.53 -34.25 0.31
CA THR A 329 6.97 -33.69 -0.90
C THR A 329 7.95 -32.76 -1.58
N ILE A 330 7.87 -32.60 -2.90
CA ILE A 330 8.56 -31.58 -3.67
C ILE A 330 7.53 -30.53 -4.13
N GLY A 331 7.78 -29.28 -3.93
CA GLY A 331 6.88 -28.16 -4.19
C GLY A 331 6.89 -27.16 -3.04
N PRO A 332 5.98 -26.19 -3.02
CA PRO A 332 4.71 -26.04 -3.75
C PRO A 332 4.86 -25.53 -5.19
N PHE A 333 4.12 -26.06 -6.15
CA PHE A 333 4.01 -25.56 -7.52
C PHE A 333 2.70 -24.79 -7.73
N ARG A 334 2.73 -23.75 -8.58
CA ARG A 334 1.53 -22.93 -8.86
C ARG A 334 0.44 -23.64 -9.65
N THR A 335 0.83 -24.54 -10.55
CA THR A 335 -0.09 -25.27 -11.43
C THR A 335 0.22 -26.76 -11.43
N ARG A 336 -0.78 -27.57 -11.84
CA ARG A 336 -0.59 -29.01 -12.01
C ARG A 336 0.45 -29.32 -13.09
N ASN A 337 0.43 -28.55 -14.16
CA ASN A 337 1.39 -28.71 -15.26
C ASN A 337 2.81 -28.46 -14.78
N ALA A 338 3.06 -27.35 -14.05
CA ALA A 338 4.39 -27.06 -13.48
C ALA A 338 4.91 -28.21 -12.60
N ALA A 339 4.04 -28.84 -11.80
CA ALA A 339 4.42 -30.01 -11.01
C ALA A 339 4.75 -31.24 -11.89
N GLN A 340 3.96 -31.50 -12.95
CA GLN A 340 4.23 -32.60 -13.87
C GLN A 340 5.53 -32.39 -14.65
N GLU A 341 5.73 -31.18 -15.14
CA GLU A 341 6.91 -30.79 -15.89
C GLU A 341 8.18 -30.86 -15.00
N ALA A 342 8.07 -30.41 -13.72
CA ALA A 342 9.16 -30.53 -12.76
C ALA A 342 9.52 -32.00 -12.48
N ARG A 343 8.52 -32.90 -12.40
CA ARG A 343 8.77 -34.35 -12.26
C ARG A 343 9.59 -34.89 -13.43
N GLU A 344 9.23 -34.49 -14.65
CA GLU A 344 9.94 -34.92 -15.87
C GLU A 344 11.36 -34.33 -15.95
N ALA A 345 11.50 -33.04 -15.59
CA ALA A 345 12.80 -32.36 -15.61
C ALA A 345 13.80 -32.91 -14.57
N LEU A 346 13.28 -33.28 -13.40
CA LEU A 346 14.06 -33.87 -12.32
C LEU A 346 14.35 -35.36 -12.53
N ASP A 347 13.79 -35.97 -13.56
CA ASP A 347 13.89 -37.42 -13.85
C ASP A 347 13.62 -38.30 -12.63
N LEU A 348 12.55 -37.96 -11.88
CA LEU A 348 12.22 -38.60 -10.61
C LEU A 348 11.59 -39.96 -10.81
N GLY A 349 12.41 -41.01 -10.67
CA GLY A 349 11.96 -42.37 -10.52
C GLY A 349 11.35 -42.65 -9.14
N PRO A 350 10.62 -43.80 -8.98
CA PRO A 350 10.08 -44.18 -7.69
C PRO A 350 11.15 -44.42 -6.61
N GLU A 351 12.34 -44.87 -7.00
CA GLU A 351 13.45 -45.20 -6.10
C GLU A 351 14.21 -43.96 -5.64
N ASP A 352 14.31 -42.92 -6.51
CA ASP A 352 15.09 -41.72 -6.26
C ASP A 352 14.29 -40.62 -5.56
N PHE A 353 12.96 -40.77 -5.49
CA PHE A 353 12.08 -39.69 -5.00
C PHE A 353 12.36 -39.28 -3.55
N ALA A 354 12.57 -40.25 -2.66
CA ALA A 354 12.77 -39.98 -1.23
C ALA A 354 14.06 -39.18 -0.99
N ASP A 355 15.15 -39.57 -1.67
CA ASP A 355 16.44 -38.91 -1.60
C ASP A 355 16.38 -37.49 -2.19
N ALA A 356 15.73 -37.35 -3.35
CA ALA A 356 15.54 -36.04 -3.98
C ALA A 356 14.65 -35.12 -3.12
N ALA A 357 13.60 -35.63 -2.50
CA ALA A 357 12.74 -34.85 -1.62
C ALA A 357 13.48 -34.37 -0.35
N ALA A 358 14.28 -35.24 0.25
CA ALA A 358 15.12 -34.92 1.41
C ALA A 358 16.22 -33.91 1.07
N GLU A 359 16.87 -34.08 -0.08
CA GLU A 359 17.90 -33.13 -0.59
C GLU A 359 17.29 -31.75 -0.83
N LEU A 360 16.14 -31.68 -1.52
CA LEU A 360 15.47 -30.41 -1.86
C LEU A 360 14.77 -29.73 -0.67
N GLU A 361 14.63 -30.39 0.46
CA GLU A 361 14.01 -29.79 1.65
C GLU A 361 14.86 -28.65 2.21
N TRP A 362 16.18 -28.87 2.34
CA TRP A 362 17.12 -27.92 2.94
C TRP A 362 18.35 -27.60 2.06
N GLY A 363 18.51 -28.34 0.96
CA GLY A 363 19.60 -28.22 0.01
C GLY A 363 19.11 -28.01 -1.43
N GLY A 364 19.70 -28.76 -2.36
CA GLY A 364 19.30 -28.83 -3.77
C GLY A 364 19.97 -27.81 -4.69
N ALA A 365 20.95 -27.05 -4.20
CA ALA A 365 21.69 -26.12 -5.04
C ALA A 365 22.41 -26.83 -6.20
N ASP A 366 23.00 -28.00 -5.95
CA ASP A 366 23.73 -28.79 -6.96
C ASP A 366 22.76 -29.40 -8.01
N ARG A 367 21.63 -29.94 -7.56
CA ARG A 367 20.59 -30.47 -8.46
C ARG A 367 19.99 -29.39 -9.37
N VAL A 368 19.85 -28.16 -8.86
CA VAL A 368 19.44 -27.00 -9.65
C VAL A 368 20.54 -26.59 -10.63
N ALA A 369 21.82 -26.67 -10.25
CA ALA A 369 22.95 -26.43 -11.13
C ALA A 369 22.90 -27.39 -12.34
N ASP A 370 22.69 -28.68 -12.11
CA ASP A 370 22.54 -29.69 -13.18
C ASP A 370 21.40 -29.37 -14.15
N LEU A 371 20.26 -28.86 -13.62
CA LEU A 371 19.15 -28.43 -14.48
C LEU A 371 19.51 -27.20 -15.31
N ILE A 372 20.24 -26.25 -14.76
CA ILE A 372 20.72 -25.06 -15.46
C ILE A 372 21.71 -25.46 -16.57
N ASP A 373 22.60 -26.41 -16.32
CA ASP A 373 23.52 -26.94 -17.32
C ASP A 373 22.78 -27.65 -18.44
N GLN A 374 21.69 -28.36 -18.15
CA GLN A 374 20.83 -28.94 -19.18
C GLN A 374 20.14 -27.86 -20.04
N VAL A 375 19.76 -26.71 -19.46
CA VAL A 375 19.23 -25.57 -20.24
C VAL A 375 20.29 -25.06 -21.20
N ALA A 376 21.53 -24.87 -20.74
CA ALA A 376 22.64 -24.41 -21.57
C ALA A 376 22.96 -25.39 -22.70
N ALA A 377 23.10 -26.68 -22.40
CA ALA A 377 23.35 -27.74 -23.38
C ALA A 377 22.26 -27.86 -24.44
N ALA A 378 20.99 -27.68 -24.06
CA ALA A 378 19.89 -27.69 -25.02
C ALA A 378 19.93 -26.46 -25.95
N ALA A 379 20.33 -25.30 -25.46
CA ALA A 379 20.50 -24.08 -26.23
C ALA A 379 21.68 -24.18 -27.21
N GLU A 380 22.83 -24.67 -26.76
CA GLU A 380 24.02 -24.92 -27.62
C GLU A 380 23.75 -25.92 -28.72
N ALA A 381 22.93 -26.93 -28.44
CA ALA A 381 22.49 -27.91 -29.46
C ALA A 381 21.41 -27.36 -30.42
N GLY A 382 21.08 -26.06 -30.36
CA GLY A 382 20.03 -25.42 -31.18
C GLY A 382 18.60 -25.84 -30.83
N ARG A 383 18.38 -26.56 -29.72
CA ARG A 383 17.06 -27.05 -29.29
C ARG A 383 16.35 -26.00 -28.44
N TYR A 384 16.15 -24.81 -29.02
CA TYR A 384 15.66 -23.62 -28.29
C TYR A 384 14.31 -23.82 -27.59
N LYS A 385 13.37 -24.56 -28.17
CA LYS A 385 12.08 -24.88 -27.54
C LYS A 385 12.27 -25.71 -26.26
N ARG A 386 13.21 -26.68 -26.28
CA ARG A 386 13.52 -27.49 -25.08
C ARG A 386 14.28 -26.67 -24.05
N ALA A 387 15.20 -25.82 -24.45
CA ALA A 387 15.92 -24.92 -23.56
C ALA A 387 14.97 -23.95 -22.85
N ALA A 388 14.03 -23.33 -23.58
CA ALA A 388 13.01 -22.45 -22.98
C ALA A 388 12.11 -23.20 -21.98
N PHE A 389 11.65 -24.39 -22.33
CA PHE A 389 10.85 -25.24 -21.46
C PHE A 389 11.58 -25.58 -20.15
N LEU A 390 12.82 -26.09 -20.24
CA LEU A 390 13.64 -26.41 -19.07
C LEU A 390 13.94 -25.17 -18.22
N ARG A 391 14.25 -24.04 -18.85
CA ARG A 391 14.49 -22.75 -18.17
C ARG A 391 13.29 -22.35 -17.32
N ASP A 392 12.10 -22.38 -17.91
CA ASP A 392 10.87 -21.92 -17.25
C ASP A 392 10.51 -22.79 -16.05
N ILE A 393 10.64 -24.12 -16.19
CA ILE A 393 10.40 -25.07 -15.10
C ILE A 393 11.43 -24.91 -13.99
N THR A 394 12.70 -24.81 -14.36
CA THR A 394 13.79 -24.64 -13.38
C THR A 394 13.61 -23.35 -12.60
N ALA A 395 13.19 -22.24 -13.24
CA ALA A 395 12.88 -20.99 -12.57
C ALA A 395 11.71 -21.13 -11.58
N ASP A 396 10.61 -21.74 -11.99
CA ASP A 396 9.45 -21.98 -11.13
C ASP A 396 9.80 -22.90 -9.94
N LEU A 397 10.63 -23.92 -10.16
CA LEU A 397 11.13 -24.83 -9.12
C LEU A 397 12.00 -24.08 -8.09
N ILE A 398 12.98 -23.31 -8.55
CA ILE A 398 13.86 -22.51 -7.68
C ILE A 398 13.04 -21.60 -6.77
N LEU A 399 12.13 -20.81 -7.34
CA LEU A 399 11.36 -19.85 -6.54
C LEU A 399 10.40 -20.54 -5.56
N SER A 400 9.87 -21.69 -5.94
CA SER A 400 9.00 -22.48 -5.06
C SER A 400 9.76 -23.06 -3.88
N LEU A 401 10.90 -23.68 -4.13
CA LEU A 401 11.74 -24.28 -3.10
C LEU A 401 12.42 -23.21 -2.23
N GLU A 402 12.93 -22.13 -2.81
CA GLU A 402 13.51 -21.00 -2.06
C GLU A 402 12.49 -20.46 -1.05
N ARG A 403 11.27 -20.20 -1.52
CA ARG A 403 10.20 -19.74 -0.62
C ARG A 403 9.93 -20.77 0.50
N ARG A 404 9.84 -22.05 0.17
CA ARG A 404 9.62 -23.10 1.16
C ARG A 404 10.73 -23.14 2.18
N GLN A 405 11.99 -23.18 1.75
CA GLN A 405 13.17 -23.23 2.62
C GLN A 405 13.26 -22.00 3.53
N ARG A 406 13.00 -20.82 2.99
CA ARG A 406 13.01 -19.57 3.75
C ARG A 406 11.92 -19.52 4.82
N LEU A 407 10.69 -19.92 4.48
CA LEU A 407 9.58 -19.99 5.43
C LEU A 407 9.78 -21.09 6.48
N ALA A 408 10.32 -22.24 6.11
CA ALA A 408 10.66 -23.30 7.06
C ALA A 408 11.78 -22.87 8.00
N GLY A 409 12.79 -22.14 7.50
CA GLY A 409 13.84 -21.54 8.33
C GLY A 409 13.26 -20.59 9.39
N LEU A 410 12.28 -19.76 9.03
CA LEU A 410 11.58 -18.90 9.99
C LEU A 410 10.75 -19.70 11.00
N ALA A 411 10.04 -20.74 10.56
CA ALA A 411 9.26 -21.61 11.44
C ALA A 411 10.15 -22.42 12.42
N GLY A 412 11.42 -22.66 12.05
CA GLY A 412 12.41 -23.32 12.92
C GLY A 412 12.84 -22.48 14.11
N VAL A 413 12.65 -21.16 14.08
CA VAL A 413 13.05 -20.25 15.18
C VAL A 413 12.03 -20.36 16.32
N ALA A 414 12.51 -20.73 17.52
CA ALA A 414 11.62 -20.91 18.67
C ALA A 414 10.96 -19.59 19.09
N GLN A 415 11.74 -18.51 19.17
CA GLN A 415 11.23 -17.16 19.42
C GLN A 415 12.12 -16.12 18.74
N LEU A 416 11.49 -15.06 18.21
CA LEU A 416 12.15 -13.89 17.64
C LEU A 416 11.36 -12.63 18.03
N GLN A 417 12.07 -11.60 18.45
CA GLN A 417 11.49 -10.27 18.68
C GLN A 417 11.88 -9.35 17.52
N ALA A 418 10.95 -8.52 17.05
CA ALA A 418 11.22 -7.54 16.02
C ALA A 418 10.61 -6.20 16.37
N ALA A 419 11.27 -5.12 15.95
CA ALA A 419 10.80 -3.75 16.09
C ALA A 419 10.96 -3.01 14.76
N PHE A 420 9.98 -2.17 14.41
CA PHE A 420 10.03 -1.32 13.22
C PHE A 420 9.39 0.04 13.52
N PRO A 421 9.86 1.14 12.89
CA PRO A 421 9.39 2.47 13.19
C PRO A 421 7.89 2.62 12.97
N ASP A 422 7.21 3.36 13.86
CA ASP A 422 5.78 3.67 13.74
C ASP A 422 5.49 4.92 12.90
N GLY A 423 6.54 5.63 12.47
CA GLY A 423 6.45 6.90 11.74
C GLY A 423 6.26 8.13 12.63
N ALA A 424 5.98 7.96 13.94
CA ALA A 424 5.79 9.04 14.92
C ALA A 424 6.94 9.15 15.94
N GLY A 425 8.03 8.40 15.70
CA GLY A 425 9.22 8.35 16.57
C GLY A 425 9.14 7.30 17.66
N GLY A 426 8.13 6.44 17.65
CA GLY A 426 8.00 5.23 18.44
C GLY A 426 8.29 3.97 17.61
N TRP A 427 7.95 2.81 18.18
CA TRP A 427 8.21 1.50 17.59
C TRP A 427 6.97 0.61 17.64
N ASN A 428 6.70 -0.05 16.51
CA ASN A 428 5.83 -1.19 16.46
C ASN A 428 6.64 -2.43 16.81
N LEU A 429 6.09 -3.30 17.66
CA LEU A 429 6.77 -4.46 18.21
C LEU A 429 6.04 -5.74 17.83
N ALA A 430 6.77 -6.79 17.53
CA ALA A 430 6.24 -8.11 17.25
C ALA A 430 7.06 -9.20 17.95
N VAL A 431 6.37 -10.18 18.51
CA VAL A 431 6.96 -11.43 19.01
C VAL A 431 6.48 -12.55 18.11
N VAL A 432 7.42 -13.25 17.51
CA VAL A 432 7.16 -14.35 16.59
C VAL A 432 7.69 -15.64 17.24
N ARG A 433 6.84 -16.68 17.28
CA ARG A 433 7.21 -18.02 17.77
C ARG A 433 6.90 -19.05 16.70
N HIS A 434 7.89 -19.80 16.27
CA HIS A 434 7.74 -20.80 15.21
C HIS A 434 7.06 -20.23 13.95
N GLY A 435 7.49 -19.01 13.56
CA GLY A 435 6.94 -18.30 12.41
C GLY A 435 5.52 -17.72 12.57
N ARG A 436 4.86 -17.93 13.72
CA ARG A 436 3.55 -17.37 14.03
C ARG A 436 3.69 -16.08 14.85
N LEU A 437 2.87 -15.09 14.55
CA LEU A 437 2.80 -13.89 15.39
C LEU A 437 2.14 -14.25 16.72
N ALA A 438 2.94 -14.28 17.79
CA ALA A 438 2.52 -14.64 19.14
C ALA A 438 2.08 -13.43 19.96
N ALA A 439 2.63 -12.24 19.70
CA ALA A 439 2.17 -10.98 20.27
C ALA A 439 2.54 -9.80 19.38
N ALA A 440 1.75 -8.73 19.47
CA ALA A 440 1.99 -7.45 18.81
C ALA A 440 1.73 -6.30 19.78
N GLY A 441 2.51 -5.21 19.67
CA GLY A 441 2.40 -4.07 20.55
C GLY A 441 3.06 -2.81 19.98
N ARG A 442 3.02 -1.73 20.76
CA ARG A 442 3.69 -0.47 20.45
C ARG A 442 4.51 0.03 21.62
N SER A 443 5.64 0.64 21.32
CA SER A 443 6.42 1.41 22.26
C SER A 443 6.36 2.88 21.84
N PRO A 444 5.77 3.78 22.63
CA PRO A 444 5.67 5.19 22.28
C PRO A 444 7.05 5.85 22.26
N ARG A 445 7.13 7.01 21.61
CA ARG A 445 8.35 7.83 21.60
C ARG A 445 8.85 8.11 23.02
N GLY A 446 10.14 7.90 23.26
CA GLY A 446 10.79 8.11 24.55
C GLY A 446 10.70 6.93 25.53
N ALA A 447 9.91 5.89 25.25
CA ALA A 447 9.92 4.68 26.02
C ALA A 447 11.08 3.75 25.59
N ASN A 448 11.53 2.90 26.53
CA ASN A 448 12.54 1.87 26.23
C ASN A 448 11.89 0.72 25.46
N ALA A 449 12.03 0.73 24.13
CA ALA A 449 11.40 -0.27 23.25
C ALA A 449 11.86 -1.70 23.56
N ALA A 450 13.13 -1.91 23.98
CA ALA A 450 13.62 -3.24 24.33
C ALA A 450 12.93 -3.77 25.59
N HIS A 451 12.69 -2.92 26.59
CA HIS A 451 11.97 -3.33 27.79
C HIS A 451 10.50 -3.66 27.49
N VAL A 452 9.81 -2.83 26.67
CA VAL A 452 8.43 -3.12 26.25
C VAL A 452 8.36 -4.42 25.45
N ALA A 453 9.35 -4.67 24.56
CA ALA A 453 9.42 -5.91 23.80
C ALA A 453 9.61 -7.16 24.67
N SER A 454 10.42 -7.05 25.77
CA SER A 454 10.57 -8.13 26.74
C SER A 454 9.26 -8.44 27.46
N LEU A 455 8.58 -7.43 27.97
CA LEU A 455 7.26 -7.61 28.62
C LEU A 455 6.24 -8.21 27.65
N LEU A 456 6.27 -7.78 26.39
CA LEU A 456 5.40 -8.34 25.36
C LEU A 456 5.70 -9.83 25.09
N ALA A 457 6.99 -10.20 25.11
CA ALA A 457 7.41 -11.59 24.95
C ALA A 457 6.97 -12.47 26.11
N ASP A 458 7.03 -11.96 27.35
CA ASP A 458 6.56 -12.69 28.52
C ASP A 458 5.04 -12.94 28.50
N ALA A 459 4.27 -12.02 27.92
CA ALA A 459 2.81 -12.11 27.79
C ALA A 459 2.35 -12.78 26.47
N ALA A 460 3.26 -13.14 25.56
CA ALA A 460 2.92 -13.68 24.25
C ALA A 460 2.30 -15.07 24.31
N GLU A 461 1.42 -15.36 23.34
CA GLU A 461 0.79 -16.68 23.18
C GLU A 461 1.83 -17.79 23.14
N THR A 462 1.58 -18.89 23.87
CA THR A 462 2.39 -20.11 23.74
C THR A 462 2.05 -20.79 22.41
N VAL A 463 3.06 -21.01 21.59
CA VAL A 463 2.95 -21.75 20.33
C VAL A 463 3.60 -23.11 20.51
N VAL A 464 2.79 -24.17 20.36
CA VAL A 464 3.28 -25.55 20.35
C VAL A 464 3.56 -25.94 18.89
N PRO A 465 4.82 -26.18 18.53
CA PRO A 465 5.16 -26.58 17.16
C PRO A 465 4.78 -28.05 16.93
N ASP A 466 4.45 -28.38 15.67
CA ASP A 466 4.31 -29.76 15.20
C ASP A 466 5.52 -30.19 14.37
N ASP A 467 5.51 -31.44 13.86
CA ASP A 467 6.58 -32.02 13.06
C ASP A 467 6.52 -31.65 11.56
N THR A 468 5.58 -30.79 11.17
CA THR A 468 5.53 -30.29 9.77
C THR A 468 6.67 -29.31 9.48
N PRO A 469 7.05 -29.11 8.20
CA PRO A 469 8.10 -28.17 7.83
C PRO A 469 7.83 -26.73 8.31
N TYR A 470 6.56 -26.36 8.51
CA TYR A 470 6.15 -25.06 9.00
C TYR A 470 5.75 -25.02 10.47
N ARG A 471 6.05 -26.10 11.20
CA ARG A 471 5.81 -26.18 12.65
C ARG A 471 4.38 -25.83 13.06
N GLY A 472 3.37 -26.19 12.24
CA GLY A 472 1.95 -25.88 12.45
C GLY A 472 1.55 -24.46 12.05
N ALA A 473 2.46 -23.62 11.60
CA ALA A 473 2.11 -22.29 11.08
C ALA A 473 1.52 -22.38 9.66
N SER A 474 0.55 -21.52 9.36
CA SER A 474 0.01 -21.47 8.00
C SER A 474 1.02 -20.80 7.05
N PRO A 475 1.16 -21.28 5.80
CA PRO A 475 2.05 -20.65 4.81
C PRO A 475 1.70 -19.18 4.54
N ASP A 476 0.44 -18.78 4.66
CA ASP A 476 -0.02 -17.41 4.46
C ASP A 476 0.41 -16.50 5.60
N GLU A 477 0.30 -16.94 6.84
CA GLU A 477 0.78 -16.23 8.02
C GLU A 477 2.30 -16.09 7.98
N LEU A 478 3.01 -17.19 7.73
CA LEU A 478 4.47 -17.18 7.57
C LEU A 478 4.93 -16.19 6.50
N ALA A 479 4.23 -16.14 5.36
CA ALA A 479 4.58 -15.21 4.29
C ALA A 479 4.36 -13.74 4.67
N VAL A 480 3.34 -13.43 5.48
CA VAL A 480 3.13 -12.10 6.03
C VAL A 480 4.27 -11.74 6.99
N VAL A 481 4.53 -12.60 7.97
CA VAL A 481 5.58 -12.39 8.97
C VAL A 481 6.94 -12.21 8.30
N ASP A 482 7.29 -13.10 7.38
CA ASP A 482 8.53 -13.04 6.62
C ASP A 482 8.66 -11.74 5.79
N SER A 483 7.59 -11.32 5.10
CA SER A 483 7.58 -10.07 4.34
C SER A 483 7.86 -8.84 5.21
N TRP A 484 7.31 -8.81 6.42
CA TRP A 484 7.53 -7.73 7.37
C TRP A 484 8.94 -7.76 7.96
N LEU A 485 9.46 -8.93 8.34
CA LEU A 485 10.79 -9.08 8.91
C LEU A 485 11.92 -8.74 7.92
N ASN A 486 11.69 -8.90 6.62
CA ASN A 486 12.67 -8.57 5.58
C ASN A 486 12.65 -7.10 5.13
N ARG A 487 11.88 -6.23 5.78
CA ARG A 487 11.90 -4.79 5.48
C ARG A 487 13.20 -4.15 5.97
N PRO A 488 13.74 -3.16 5.25
CA PRO A 488 15.05 -2.56 5.58
C PRO A 488 15.02 -1.75 6.89
N ASP A 489 13.85 -1.33 7.34
CA ASP A 489 13.64 -0.54 8.55
C ASP A 489 13.41 -1.39 9.81
N VAL A 490 13.33 -2.71 9.68
CA VAL A 490 13.13 -3.64 10.80
C VAL A 490 14.43 -3.84 11.58
N ARG A 491 14.31 -3.93 12.90
CA ARG A 491 15.36 -4.32 13.83
C ARG A 491 14.99 -5.64 14.47
N ILE A 492 15.87 -6.63 14.34
CA ILE A 492 15.71 -7.92 15.00
C ILE A 492 16.34 -7.82 16.39
N GLY A 493 15.57 -8.19 17.39
CA GLY A 493 15.98 -8.25 18.79
C GLY A 493 16.43 -9.65 19.21
N PRO A 494 16.27 -10.02 20.49
CA PRO A 494 16.59 -11.34 20.99
C PRO A 494 15.91 -12.44 20.17
N THR A 495 16.68 -13.47 19.83
CA THR A 495 16.24 -14.59 18.97
C THR A 495 16.74 -15.90 19.58
N ASP A 496 15.80 -16.82 19.82
CA ASP A 496 16.10 -18.17 20.29
C ASP A 496 16.22 -19.11 19.09
N GLY A 497 17.45 -19.43 18.72
CA GLY A 497 17.77 -20.22 17.55
C GLY A 497 18.41 -19.41 16.42
N THR A 498 18.66 -20.06 15.30
CA THR A 498 19.29 -19.46 14.13
C THR A 498 18.24 -19.21 13.05
N TRP A 499 18.11 -17.97 12.64
CA TRP A 499 17.29 -17.60 11.49
C TRP A 499 18.19 -17.29 10.29
N CYS A 500 18.29 -18.25 9.39
CA CYS A 500 19.06 -18.11 8.16
C CYS A 500 18.43 -18.94 7.03
N SER A 501 18.76 -18.60 5.80
CA SER A 501 18.52 -19.48 4.65
C SER A 501 19.59 -20.56 4.60
N PRO A 502 19.27 -21.81 4.22
CA PRO A 502 20.26 -22.86 4.10
C PRO A 502 21.38 -22.50 3.11
N ALA A 503 22.64 -22.67 3.50
CA ALA A 503 23.78 -22.35 2.64
C ALA A 503 23.82 -23.20 1.35
N ALA A 504 23.42 -24.47 1.46
CA ALA A 504 23.26 -25.39 0.32
C ALA A 504 21.88 -25.31 -0.34
N GLY A 505 21.04 -24.35 0.07
CA GLY A 505 19.68 -24.18 -0.45
C GLY A 505 19.65 -23.57 -1.84
N VAL A 506 18.52 -23.72 -2.51
CA VAL A 506 18.31 -23.22 -3.88
C VAL A 506 18.30 -21.69 -4.00
N GLY A 507 18.31 -20.97 -2.88
CA GLY A 507 18.33 -19.51 -2.84
C GLY A 507 19.52 -18.87 -3.55
N ALA A 508 20.64 -19.58 -3.67
CA ALA A 508 21.80 -19.17 -4.46
C ALA A 508 21.44 -18.88 -5.93
N TRP A 509 20.46 -19.59 -6.47
CA TRP A 509 20.01 -19.49 -7.86
C TRP A 509 18.83 -18.54 -8.08
N ARG A 510 18.35 -17.85 -7.05
CA ARG A 510 17.19 -16.94 -7.13
C ARG A 510 17.34 -15.86 -8.21
N GLN A 511 18.53 -15.27 -8.35
CA GLN A 511 18.80 -14.26 -9.37
C GLN A 511 18.67 -14.82 -10.80
N TRP A 512 19.15 -16.05 -11.01
CA TRP A 512 19.00 -16.74 -12.29
C TRP A 512 17.52 -16.96 -12.60
N ALA A 513 16.72 -17.42 -11.64
CA ALA A 513 15.30 -17.66 -11.80
C ALA A 513 14.52 -16.37 -12.13
N LEU A 514 14.83 -15.25 -11.49
CA LEU A 514 14.19 -13.97 -11.80
C LEU A 514 14.49 -13.51 -13.23
N LYS A 515 15.74 -13.64 -13.70
CA LYS A 515 16.11 -13.33 -15.09
C LYS A 515 15.39 -14.23 -16.10
N ALA A 516 15.21 -15.51 -15.76
CA ALA A 516 14.47 -16.45 -16.60
C ALA A 516 12.99 -16.08 -16.75
N ILE A 517 12.36 -15.61 -15.66
CA ILE A 517 10.96 -15.13 -15.69
C ILE A 517 10.83 -13.87 -16.53
N ASP A 518 11.71 -12.89 -16.37
CA ASP A 518 11.73 -11.68 -17.19
C ASP A 518 11.88 -12.01 -18.70
N ALA A 519 12.67 -13.03 -19.02
CA ALA A 519 12.83 -13.49 -20.40
C ALA A 519 11.59 -14.22 -20.96
N ARG A 520 10.75 -14.81 -20.11
CA ARG A 520 9.48 -15.45 -20.49
C ARG A 520 8.37 -14.42 -20.77
N GLU A 521 8.40 -13.28 -20.09
CA GLU A 521 7.38 -12.22 -20.21
C GLU A 521 7.62 -11.27 -21.39
N ARG A 522 8.82 -11.30 -21.98
CA ARG A 522 9.19 -10.57 -23.21
C ARG A 522 8.85 -11.36 -24.45
#